data_08cd1aaea1e9e8ba81b3101708a2c41a
#
_entry.id   08cd1aaea1e9e8ba81b3101708a2c41a
#
_cell.length_a   1.000
_cell.length_b   1.000
_cell.length_c   1.000
_cell.angle_alpha   90.00
_cell.angle_beta   90.00
_cell.angle_gamma   90.00
#
_symmetry.space_group_name_H-M   'P 1'
#
loop_
_entity.id
_entity.type
_entity.pdbx_description
1 polymer ?
#
loop_
_entity_poly.entity_id
_entity_poly.type
_entity_poly.pdbx_seq_one_letter_code
_entity_poly.pdbx_strand_id
1 'polypeptide(L)'
;YLLFFYTKVFGITPAAAGTMFLVTRIWDSLNDPIMGLLADRTRSRWGRYRPYLLWGAFPFAAVGVLTFWTPDFGMTGKLVWAYITYTAMMMVYTMVNVPYASLLGVMTPDTKIRNTFSSYRMFFAYVGSLVTFMLLQPLVDFFAGRLGGGDTDRLSGSVAGSDVAISGMPEAWTCAVAVIGAICALLFWLCFRWTRERIRVDDAQLAEGSVGRDLKSLARNAPWWILLVAGVAVLLFNSIRDGVAIFYFTDYVRSAYKLPHLGWTLGTLYLLLGQLGNMAGVALAVPLAARIGKKGAFAAAMGAAAVLSLFFFRLEPSELGWLFALQALVSVAAGVVLPLLWSMYADIVDYEEYRSGRRPTGLIFSSSSMSQKLGWALGGAVTGWLLAAFGYDQSAAVQSGEAIAGVRLMMSWFPAAGCLLAAAAVLFYPLGEKRMERITTELNLRRKTNE
;
A
#
# COMPACT_ATOMS: atom_id res chain seq x y z
N TYR A 1 9.58 6.21 -1.44
CA TYR A 1 10.45 6.62 -2.56
C TYR A 1 9.74 7.48 -3.60
N LEU A 2 8.49 7.18 -3.99
CA LEU A 2 7.84 7.92 -5.09
C LEU A 2 7.61 9.39 -4.75
N LEU A 3 7.12 9.73 -3.54
CA LEU A 3 7.00 11.11 -3.10
C LEU A 3 8.37 11.81 -3.07
N PHE A 4 9.39 11.12 -2.55
CA PHE A 4 10.75 11.61 -2.54
C PHE A 4 11.29 11.88 -3.95
N PHE A 5 11.07 10.95 -4.89
CA PHE A 5 11.44 11.14 -6.30
C PHE A 5 10.77 12.40 -6.88
N TYR A 6 9.45 12.53 -6.75
CA TYR A 6 8.73 13.66 -7.32
C TYR A 6 9.16 15.00 -6.71
N THR A 7 9.48 15.02 -5.41
CA THR A 7 9.87 16.25 -4.73
C THR A 7 11.34 16.61 -4.93
N LYS A 8 12.26 15.67 -4.67
CA LYS A 8 13.72 15.95 -4.65
C LYS A 8 14.42 15.73 -5.99
N VAL A 9 13.93 14.83 -6.84
CA VAL A 9 14.58 14.49 -8.13
C VAL A 9 13.84 15.12 -9.28
N PHE A 10 12.53 14.97 -9.36
CA PHE A 10 11.68 15.52 -10.41
C PHE A 10 11.45 17.02 -10.23
N GLY A 11 11.39 17.50 -8.98
CA GLY A 11 11.38 18.92 -8.62
C GLY A 11 10.00 19.57 -8.58
N ILE A 12 8.90 18.82 -8.38
CA ILE A 12 7.58 19.40 -8.10
C ILE A 12 7.37 19.59 -6.60
N THR A 13 6.50 20.52 -6.21
CA THR A 13 6.23 20.80 -4.80
C THR A 13 5.58 19.58 -4.11
N PRO A 14 5.85 19.36 -2.80
CA PRO A 14 5.23 18.25 -2.05
C PRO A 14 3.69 18.31 -2.08
N ALA A 15 3.11 19.51 -2.02
CA ALA A 15 1.67 19.71 -2.12
C ALA A 15 1.10 19.28 -3.47
N ALA A 16 1.78 19.63 -4.57
CA ALA A 16 1.37 19.22 -5.91
C ALA A 16 1.46 17.69 -6.09
N ALA A 17 2.54 17.06 -5.57
CA ALA A 17 2.70 15.61 -5.59
C ALA A 17 1.59 14.92 -4.76
N GLY A 18 1.30 15.43 -3.56
CA GLY A 18 0.23 14.91 -2.71
C GLY A 18 -1.16 15.01 -3.36
N THR A 19 -1.47 16.16 -3.97
CA THR A 19 -2.72 16.37 -4.70
C THR A 19 -2.83 15.44 -5.91
N MET A 20 -1.74 15.25 -6.65
CA MET A 20 -1.67 14.30 -7.75
C MET A 20 -1.98 12.87 -7.28
N PHE A 21 -1.39 12.42 -6.18
CA PHE A 21 -1.69 11.10 -5.62
C PHE A 21 -3.16 10.93 -5.26
N LEU A 22 -3.78 11.94 -4.66
CA LEU A 22 -5.19 11.89 -4.31
C LEU A 22 -6.09 11.78 -5.55
N VAL A 23 -5.93 12.70 -6.50
CA VAL A 23 -6.76 12.77 -7.72
C VAL A 23 -6.64 11.48 -8.55
N THR A 24 -5.42 11.02 -8.76
CA THR A 24 -5.17 9.80 -9.56
C THR A 24 -5.69 8.55 -8.87
N ARG A 25 -5.69 8.48 -7.54
CA ARG A 25 -6.24 7.34 -6.78
C ARG A 25 -7.76 7.33 -6.74
N ILE A 26 -8.41 8.48 -6.72
CA ILE A 26 -9.86 8.56 -6.90
C ILE A 26 -10.23 7.98 -8.27
N TRP A 27 -9.53 8.39 -9.33
CA TRP A 27 -9.70 7.84 -10.67
C TRP A 27 -9.46 6.32 -10.71
N ASP A 28 -8.38 5.84 -10.10
CA ASP A 28 -8.04 4.42 -10.01
C ASP A 28 -9.16 3.60 -9.35
N SER A 29 -9.77 4.13 -8.28
CA SER A 29 -10.89 3.48 -7.59
C SER A 29 -12.13 3.34 -8.47
N LEU A 30 -12.37 4.28 -9.37
CA LEU A 30 -13.45 4.21 -10.36
C LEU A 30 -13.13 3.24 -11.50
N ASN A 31 -11.87 3.08 -11.83
CA ASN A 31 -11.40 2.21 -12.91
C ASN A 31 -11.47 0.70 -12.56
N ASP A 32 -11.39 0.34 -11.28
CA ASP A 32 -11.42 -1.07 -10.84
C ASP A 32 -12.68 -1.84 -11.28
N PRO A 33 -13.91 -1.34 -11.06
CA PRO A 33 -15.12 -2.02 -11.53
C PRO A 33 -15.19 -2.13 -13.06
N ILE A 34 -14.71 -1.11 -13.77
CA ILE A 34 -14.67 -1.11 -15.25
C ILE A 34 -13.75 -2.23 -15.73
N MET A 35 -12.56 -2.32 -15.13
CA MET A 35 -11.59 -3.36 -15.48
C MET A 35 -12.09 -4.75 -15.13
N GLY A 36 -12.79 -4.92 -13.99
CA GLY A 36 -13.44 -6.17 -13.61
C GLY A 36 -14.45 -6.62 -14.67
N LEU A 37 -15.34 -5.73 -15.09
CA LEU A 37 -16.33 -6.00 -16.15
C LEU A 37 -15.68 -6.34 -17.49
N LEU A 38 -14.61 -5.65 -17.87
CA LEU A 38 -13.87 -5.94 -19.11
C LEU A 38 -13.20 -7.32 -19.03
N ALA A 39 -12.58 -7.65 -17.90
CA ALA A 39 -11.93 -8.93 -17.68
C ALA A 39 -12.95 -10.09 -17.71
N ASP A 40 -14.11 -9.93 -17.09
CA ASP A 40 -15.17 -10.94 -17.07
C ASP A 40 -15.75 -11.21 -18.45
N ARG A 41 -15.81 -10.20 -19.32
CA ARG A 41 -16.31 -10.30 -20.71
C ARG A 41 -15.24 -10.74 -21.71
N THR A 42 -14.00 -10.79 -21.31
CA THR A 42 -12.91 -11.16 -22.21
C THR A 42 -12.99 -12.65 -22.55
N ARG A 43 -12.93 -12.95 -23.84
CA ARG A 43 -12.88 -14.31 -24.38
C ARG A 43 -11.62 -14.48 -25.20
N SER A 44 -10.70 -15.31 -24.71
CA SER A 44 -9.49 -15.61 -25.44
C SER A 44 -9.15 -17.10 -25.39
N ARG A 45 -8.26 -17.54 -26.29
CA ARG A 45 -7.72 -18.90 -26.29
C ARG A 45 -6.95 -19.27 -25.00
N TRP A 46 -6.55 -18.27 -24.20
CA TRP A 46 -5.79 -18.47 -22.96
C TRP A 46 -6.66 -18.35 -21.70
N GLY A 47 -7.94 -18.09 -21.83
CA GLY A 47 -8.88 -17.82 -20.74
C GLY A 47 -9.35 -16.38 -20.68
N ARG A 48 -10.00 -15.98 -19.57
CA ARG A 48 -10.55 -14.63 -19.36
C ARG A 48 -9.53 -13.69 -18.74
N TYR A 49 -8.81 -14.14 -17.72
CA TYR A 49 -7.95 -13.30 -16.86
C TYR A 49 -6.47 -13.37 -17.22
N ARG A 50 -5.98 -14.56 -17.61
CA ARG A 50 -4.57 -14.78 -17.97
C ARG A 50 -4.02 -13.85 -19.07
N PRO A 51 -4.76 -13.53 -20.14
CA PRO A 51 -4.27 -12.65 -21.20
C PRO A 51 -3.79 -11.30 -20.69
N TYR A 52 -4.43 -10.75 -19.65
CA TYR A 52 -4.08 -9.46 -19.08
C TYR A 52 -2.69 -9.46 -18.41
N LEU A 53 -2.23 -10.58 -17.88
CA LEU A 53 -0.87 -10.72 -17.36
C LEU A 53 0.16 -10.60 -18.49
N LEU A 54 -0.13 -11.18 -19.66
CA LEU A 54 0.75 -11.11 -20.81
C LEU A 54 0.69 -9.73 -21.48
N TRP A 55 -0.51 -9.25 -21.77
CA TRP A 55 -0.71 -7.95 -22.45
C TRP A 55 -0.28 -6.76 -21.58
N GLY A 56 -0.47 -6.87 -20.27
CA GLY A 56 -0.11 -5.82 -19.32
C GLY A 56 1.37 -5.79 -18.94
N ALA A 57 2.11 -6.86 -19.14
CA ALA A 57 3.52 -6.96 -18.73
C ALA A 57 4.40 -5.86 -19.33
N PHE A 58 4.34 -5.68 -20.65
CA PHE A 58 5.13 -4.65 -21.34
C PHE A 58 4.63 -3.22 -21.04
N PRO A 59 3.33 -2.90 -21.18
CA PRO A 59 2.83 -1.57 -20.80
C PRO A 59 3.16 -1.20 -19.35
N PHE A 60 3.11 -2.15 -18.41
CA PHE A 60 3.46 -1.91 -17.01
C PHE A 60 4.91 -1.45 -16.85
N ALA A 61 5.84 -2.16 -17.48
CA ALA A 61 7.25 -1.78 -17.47
C ALA A 61 7.49 -0.43 -18.17
N ALA A 62 6.90 -0.24 -19.35
CA ALA A 62 7.09 0.98 -20.15
C ALA A 62 6.56 2.23 -19.43
N VAL A 63 5.33 2.16 -18.89
CA VAL A 63 4.74 3.29 -18.16
C VAL A 63 5.46 3.52 -16.83
N GLY A 64 5.94 2.45 -16.18
CA GLY A 64 6.81 2.57 -15.01
C GLY A 64 8.06 3.40 -15.31
N VAL A 65 8.75 3.13 -16.41
CA VAL A 65 9.91 3.91 -16.86
C VAL A 65 9.52 5.36 -17.15
N LEU A 66 8.42 5.59 -17.87
CA LEU A 66 7.93 6.94 -18.17
C LEU A 66 7.57 7.75 -16.92
N THR A 67 7.08 7.09 -15.88
CA THR A 67 6.74 7.73 -14.59
C THR A 67 8.00 8.27 -13.88
N PHE A 68 9.14 7.63 -14.07
CA PHE A 68 10.42 8.04 -13.49
C PHE A 68 11.34 8.76 -14.50
N TRP A 69 10.88 9.00 -15.71
CA TRP A 69 11.58 9.83 -16.66
C TRP A 69 11.29 11.31 -16.41
N THR A 70 12.33 12.13 -16.31
CA THR A 70 12.25 13.55 -16.00
C THR A 70 12.56 14.37 -17.25
N PRO A 71 11.56 14.78 -18.05
CA PRO A 71 11.79 15.62 -19.23
C PRO A 71 12.14 17.06 -18.84
N ASP A 72 12.89 17.74 -19.70
CA ASP A 72 13.25 19.16 -19.56
C ASP A 72 12.09 20.08 -19.94
N PHE A 73 11.01 19.97 -19.19
CA PHE A 73 9.85 20.86 -19.33
C PHE A 73 9.86 21.94 -18.25
N GLY A 74 9.23 23.09 -18.52
CA GLY A 74 8.91 24.04 -17.46
C GLY A 74 8.01 23.41 -16.38
N MET A 75 7.85 24.06 -15.22
CA MET A 75 7.14 23.52 -14.07
C MET A 75 5.73 23.01 -14.42
N THR A 76 4.96 23.75 -15.22
CA THR A 76 3.63 23.32 -15.67
C THR A 76 3.69 22.06 -16.53
N GLY A 77 4.65 21.97 -17.45
CA GLY A 77 4.85 20.80 -18.29
C GLY A 77 5.24 19.56 -17.49
N LYS A 78 6.13 19.73 -16.50
CA LYS A 78 6.48 18.66 -15.54
C LYS A 78 5.26 18.16 -14.77
N LEU A 79 4.43 19.07 -14.28
CA LEU A 79 3.22 18.68 -13.54
C LEU A 79 2.25 17.90 -14.43
N VAL A 80 1.97 18.37 -15.65
CA VAL A 80 1.12 17.67 -16.62
C VAL A 80 1.68 16.29 -16.95
N TRP A 81 2.99 16.20 -17.19
CA TRP A 81 3.67 14.93 -17.42
C TRP A 81 3.51 13.95 -16.27
N ALA A 82 3.72 14.41 -15.03
CA ALA A 82 3.54 13.61 -13.82
C ALA A 82 2.11 13.08 -13.70
N TYR A 83 1.08 13.93 -13.91
CA TYR A 83 -0.32 13.50 -13.89
C TYR A 83 -0.63 12.45 -14.96
N ILE A 84 -0.17 12.65 -16.21
CA ILE A 84 -0.41 11.72 -17.31
C ILE A 84 0.25 10.37 -17.03
N THR A 85 1.53 10.37 -16.71
CA THR A 85 2.29 9.12 -16.52
C THR A 85 1.84 8.36 -15.28
N TYR A 86 1.59 9.05 -14.17
CA TYR A 86 1.12 8.40 -12.96
C TYR A 86 -0.30 7.86 -13.10
N THR A 87 -1.22 8.59 -13.77
CA THR A 87 -2.56 8.09 -14.09
C THR A 87 -2.49 6.86 -15.00
N ALA A 88 -1.66 6.91 -16.05
CA ALA A 88 -1.45 5.77 -16.93
C ALA A 88 -0.88 4.56 -16.16
N MET A 89 0.06 4.79 -15.23
CA MET A 89 0.61 3.74 -14.37
C MET A 89 -0.47 3.09 -13.52
N MET A 90 -1.39 3.87 -12.92
CA MET A 90 -2.51 3.33 -12.15
C MET A 90 -3.48 2.54 -13.03
N MET A 91 -3.79 3.01 -14.24
CA MET A 91 -4.65 2.29 -15.18
C MET A 91 -4.05 0.94 -15.59
N VAL A 92 -2.77 0.91 -15.94
CA VAL A 92 -2.08 -0.34 -16.30
C VAL A 92 -1.93 -1.27 -15.10
N TYR A 93 -1.66 -0.72 -13.92
CA TYR A 93 -1.65 -1.50 -12.66
C TYR A 93 -3.00 -2.19 -12.43
N THR A 94 -4.11 -1.46 -12.54
CA THR A 94 -5.46 -2.03 -12.40
C THR A 94 -5.77 -3.07 -13.48
N MET A 95 -5.34 -2.82 -14.74
CA MET A 95 -5.49 -3.75 -15.86
C MET A 95 -4.82 -5.11 -15.58
N VAL A 96 -3.74 -5.13 -14.82
CA VAL A 96 -3.04 -6.39 -14.44
C VAL A 96 -3.57 -6.94 -13.11
N ASN A 97 -3.74 -6.08 -12.10
CA ASN A 97 -4.00 -6.49 -10.73
C ASN A 97 -5.42 -7.06 -10.54
N VAL A 98 -6.44 -6.48 -11.19
CA VAL A 98 -7.83 -6.95 -11.07
C VAL A 98 -7.99 -8.35 -11.67
N PRO A 99 -7.56 -8.64 -12.92
CA PRO A 99 -7.59 -9.99 -13.47
C PRO A 99 -6.71 -10.98 -12.68
N TYR A 100 -5.54 -10.54 -12.20
CA TYR A 100 -4.67 -11.37 -11.36
C TYR A 100 -5.36 -11.80 -10.06
N ALA A 101 -6.09 -10.89 -9.41
CA ALA A 101 -6.87 -11.21 -8.22
C ALA A 101 -8.01 -12.19 -8.52
N SER A 102 -8.71 -11.99 -9.65
CA SER A 102 -9.82 -12.84 -10.11
C SER A 102 -9.35 -14.24 -10.54
N LEU A 103 -8.13 -14.35 -11.06
CA LEU A 103 -7.52 -15.61 -11.49
C LEU A 103 -7.50 -16.66 -10.34
N LEU A 104 -7.28 -16.22 -9.10
CA LEU A 104 -7.31 -17.10 -7.94
C LEU A 104 -8.64 -17.87 -7.80
N GLY A 105 -9.75 -17.23 -8.14
CA GLY A 105 -11.09 -17.84 -8.09
C GLY A 105 -11.31 -18.95 -9.11
N VAL A 106 -10.61 -18.91 -10.23
CA VAL A 106 -10.80 -19.86 -11.37
C VAL A 106 -9.67 -20.90 -11.52
N MET A 107 -8.64 -20.81 -10.68
CA MET A 107 -7.52 -21.77 -10.72
C MET A 107 -7.87 -23.14 -10.11
N THR A 108 -8.71 -23.19 -9.08
CA THR A 108 -9.08 -24.43 -8.39
C THR A 108 -10.48 -24.35 -7.78
N PRO A 109 -11.28 -25.42 -7.86
CA PRO A 109 -12.56 -25.51 -7.15
C PRO A 109 -12.38 -25.76 -5.64
N ASP A 110 -11.24 -26.31 -5.22
CA ASP A 110 -10.98 -26.66 -3.84
C ASP A 110 -10.68 -25.39 -2.99
N THR A 111 -11.55 -25.14 -2.01
CA THR A 111 -11.44 -24.00 -1.10
C THR A 111 -10.17 -24.04 -0.24
N LYS A 112 -9.70 -25.22 0.16
CA LYS A 112 -8.48 -25.36 0.98
C LYS A 112 -7.25 -24.95 0.17
N ILE A 113 -7.15 -25.45 -1.07
CA ILE A 113 -6.07 -25.10 -2.00
C ILE A 113 -6.13 -23.61 -2.35
N ARG A 114 -7.33 -23.05 -2.55
CA ARG A 114 -7.51 -21.61 -2.81
C ARG A 114 -7.03 -20.76 -1.63
N ASN A 115 -7.33 -21.14 -0.40
CA ASN A 115 -6.84 -20.45 0.79
C ASN A 115 -5.31 -20.51 0.89
N THR A 116 -4.71 -21.66 0.58
CA THR A 116 -3.25 -21.82 0.53
C THR A 116 -2.62 -20.88 -0.52
N PHE A 117 -3.18 -20.81 -1.72
CA PHE A 117 -2.71 -19.88 -2.75
C PHE A 117 -2.88 -18.42 -2.35
N SER A 118 -3.96 -18.06 -1.67
CA SER A 118 -4.16 -16.71 -1.13
C SER A 118 -3.07 -16.35 -0.11
N SER A 119 -2.72 -17.27 0.78
CA SER A 119 -1.66 -17.09 1.77
C SER A 119 -0.29 -16.89 1.10
N TYR A 120 0.05 -17.72 0.11
CA TYR A 120 1.27 -17.54 -0.68
C TYR A 120 1.29 -16.18 -1.40
N ARG A 121 0.15 -15.77 -2.00
CA ARG A 121 0.05 -14.47 -2.66
C ARG A 121 0.38 -13.33 -1.71
N MET A 122 -0.15 -13.33 -0.50
CA MET A 122 0.13 -12.31 0.51
C MET A 122 1.59 -12.34 0.96
N PHE A 123 2.12 -13.53 1.24
CA PHE A 123 3.53 -13.66 1.60
C PHE A 123 4.47 -13.11 0.52
N PHE A 124 4.27 -13.51 -0.74
CA PHE A 124 5.10 -13.02 -1.84
C PHE A 124 4.87 -11.56 -2.19
N ALA A 125 3.72 -10.95 -1.85
CA ALA A 125 3.55 -9.51 -1.95
C ALA A 125 4.49 -8.74 -1.01
N TYR A 126 4.65 -9.21 0.24
CA TYR A 126 5.65 -8.64 1.16
C TYR A 126 7.09 -8.90 0.69
N VAL A 127 7.38 -10.10 0.19
CA VAL A 127 8.71 -10.41 -0.38
C VAL A 127 9.01 -9.48 -1.56
N GLY A 128 8.06 -9.25 -2.46
CA GLY A 128 8.23 -8.34 -3.59
C GLY A 128 8.49 -6.90 -3.15
N SER A 129 7.77 -6.41 -2.14
CA SER A 129 8.00 -5.10 -1.53
C SER A 129 9.42 -5.01 -0.93
N LEU A 130 9.81 -6.02 -0.16
CA LEU A 130 11.14 -6.12 0.44
C LEU A 130 12.24 -6.07 -0.64
N VAL A 131 12.13 -6.90 -1.67
CA VAL A 131 13.08 -6.95 -2.78
C VAL A 131 13.17 -5.60 -3.50
N THR A 132 12.04 -4.92 -3.71
CA THR A 132 12.04 -3.60 -4.34
C THR A 132 12.80 -2.57 -3.49
N PHE A 133 12.58 -2.55 -2.17
CA PHE A 133 13.32 -1.67 -1.27
C PHE A 133 14.82 -1.98 -1.24
N MET A 134 15.18 -3.27 -1.29
CA MET A 134 16.58 -3.70 -1.30
C MET A 134 17.31 -3.32 -2.59
N LEU A 135 16.62 -3.39 -3.74
CA LEU A 135 17.24 -3.22 -5.06
C LEU A 135 17.25 -1.77 -5.53
N LEU A 136 16.22 -0.96 -5.21
CA LEU A 136 16.04 0.34 -5.83
C LEU A 136 17.26 1.27 -5.61
N GLN A 137 17.66 1.44 -4.36
CA GLN A 137 18.74 2.36 -4.04
C GLN A 137 20.11 1.91 -4.58
N PRO A 138 20.57 0.65 -4.39
CA PRO A 138 21.80 0.17 -5.02
C PRO A 138 21.81 0.30 -6.54
N LEU A 139 20.68 0.09 -7.20
CA LEU A 139 20.57 0.29 -8.65
C LEU A 139 20.72 1.75 -9.03
N VAL A 140 20.06 2.67 -8.30
CA VAL A 140 20.20 4.11 -8.54
C VAL A 140 21.66 4.55 -8.38
N ASP A 141 22.33 4.13 -7.29
CA ASP A 141 23.73 4.45 -7.03
C ASP A 141 24.66 3.84 -8.10
N PHE A 142 24.40 2.61 -8.53
CA PHE A 142 25.17 1.94 -9.59
C PHE A 142 25.07 2.70 -10.91
N PHE A 143 23.89 3.10 -11.34
CA PHE A 143 23.70 3.83 -12.58
C PHE A 143 24.22 5.26 -12.49
N ALA A 144 24.08 5.93 -11.35
CA ALA A 144 24.66 7.24 -11.13
C ALA A 144 26.19 7.22 -11.29
N GLY A 145 26.85 6.21 -10.73
CA GLY A 145 28.30 6.03 -10.91
C GLY A 145 28.73 5.71 -12.35
N ARG A 146 27.85 5.02 -13.12
CA ARG A 146 28.13 4.64 -14.52
C ARG A 146 27.89 5.79 -15.52
N LEU A 147 26.89 6.64 -15.28
CA LEU A 147 26.50 7.72 -16.17
C LEU A 147 27.36 8.98 -15.99
N GLY A 148 28.42 8.93 -15.18
CA GLY A 148 29.39 9.99 -15.04
C GLY A 148 29.01 11.07 -14.04
N GLY A 149 28.05 10.77 -13.17
CA GLY A 149 27.76 11.58 -12.00
C GLY A 149 28.92 11.53 -11.03
N GLY A 150 29.95 12.37 -11.26
CA GLY A 150 30.96 12.68 -10.25
C GLY A 150 30.29 13.26 -9.01
N ASP A 151 31.03 13.46 -7.94
CA ASP A 151 30.57 13.91 -6.61
C ASP A 151 29.63 15.13 -6.57
N THR A 152 29.39 15.80 -7.68
CA THR A 152 28.55 16.99 -7.83
C THR A 152 27.05 16.70 -8.04
N ASP A 153 26.66 15.51 -8.52
CA ASP A 153 25.25 15.17 -8.82
C ASP A 153 24.57 14.30 -7.75
N ARG A 154 25.24 14.06 -6.65
CA ARG A 154 24.55 13.62 -5.45
C ARG A 154 23.59 14.75 -5.07
N LEU A 155 22.42 14.44 -4.56
CA LEU A 155 21.60 15.39 -3.78
C LEU A 155 22.43 15.78 -2.54
N SER A 156 23.53 16.37 -2.84
CA SER A 156 24.29 17.20 -2.01
C SER A 156 23.48 18.49 -1.91
N GLY A 157 22.50 18.49 -1.04
CA GLY A 157 22.38 19.69 -0.27
C GLY A 157 23.70 19.76 0.43
N SER A 158 24.72 20.35 -0.24
CA SER A 158 26.02 20.53 0.35
C SER A 158 25.90 21.52 1.49
N VAL A 159 25.48 21.00 2.61
CA VAL A 159 25.99 21.48 3.88
C VAL A 159 27.38 20.89 3.95
N ALA A 160 28.38 21.73 3.98
CA ALA A 160 29.77 21.31 4.13
C ALA A 160 29.81 20.19 5.18
N GLY A 161 30.09 18.95 4.74
CA GLY A 161 30.27 17.80 5.62
C GLY A 161 29.16 16.76 5.72
N SER A 162 28.06 16.84 4.96
CA SER A 162 27.04 15.76 4.96
C SER A 162 26.85 15.18 3.54
N ASP A 163 27.42 14.01 3.30
CA ASP A 163 27.15 13.21 2.10
C ASP A 163 25.72 12.70 2.16
N VAL A 164 24.78 13.36 1.49
CA VAL A 164 23.40 12.85 1.35
C VAL A 164 23.44 11.59 0.50
N ALA A 165 22.88 10.54 1.05
CA ALA A 165 23.13 9.18 0.66
C ALA A 165 22.34 8.70 -0.58
N ILE A 166 21.50 9.52 -1.23
CA ILE A 166 20.69 9.12 -2.40
C ILE A 166 21.01 10.03 -3.57
N SER A 167 21.35 9.45 -4.73
CA SER A 167 21.63 10.23 -5.94
C SER A 167 20.39 10.99 -6.44
N GLY A 168 20.56 12.27 -6.76
CA GLY A 168 19.55 13.12 -7.38
C GLY A 168 19.51 13.05 -8.89
N MET A 169 20.33 12.22 -9.53
CA MET A 169 20.42 12.09 -10.97
C MET A 169 19.17 11.43 -11.57
N PRO A 170 18.32 12.14 -12.34
CA PRO A 170 17.06 11.60 -12.84
C PRO A 170 17.23 10.37 -13.74
N GLU A 171 18.27 10.36 -14.57
CA GLU A 171 18.58 9.26 -15.50
C GLU A 171 18.89 7.96 -14.74
N ALA A 172 19.57 8.06 -13.59
CA ALA A 172 19.88 6.91 -12.75
C ALA A 172 18.60 6.27 -12.17
N TRP A 173 17.64 7.09 -11.76
CA TRP A 173 16.31 6.59 -11.32
C TRP A 173 15.55 5.92 -12.45
N THR A 174 15.55 6.52 -13.63
CA THR A 174 14.91 5.96 -14.83
C THR A 174 15.50 4.59 -15.17
N CYS A 175 16.83 4.46 -15.19
CA CYS A 175 17.51 3.20 -15.46
C CYS A 175 17.24 2.14 -14.37
N ALA A 176 17.27 2.52 -13.10
CA ALA A 176 16.96 1.61 -11.99
C ALA A 176 15.54 1.06 -12.10
N VAL A 177 14.58 1.92 -12.39
CA VAL A 177 13.16 1.51 -12.56
C VAL A 177 12.97 0.68 -13.83
N ALA A 178 13.75 0.92 -14.89
CA ALA A 178 13.72 0.08 -16.09
C ALA A 178 14.15 -1.37 -15.80
N VAL A 179 15.18 -1.56 -14.97
CA VAL A 179 15.59 -2.91 -14.52
C VAL A 179 14.50 -3.57 -13.70
N ILE A 180 13.91 -2.86 -12.72
CA ILE A 180 12.81 -3.38 -11.89
C ILE A 180 11.60 -3.68 -12.78
N GLY A 181 11.25 -2.81 -13.72
CA GLY A 181 10.16 -3.01 -14.68
C GLY A 181 10.37 -4.26 -15.54
N ALA A 182 11.60 -4.50 -16.00
CA ALA A 182 11.94 -5.71 -16.75
C ALA A 182 11.76 -6.98 -15.90
N ILE A 183 12.18 -6.94 -14.64
CA ILE A 183 11.96 -8.04 -13.68
C ILE A 183 10.45 -8.27 -13.49
N CYS A 184 9.67 -7.23 -13.28
CA CYS A 184 8.21 -7.34 -13.14
C CYS A 184 7.56 -7.93 -14.40
N ALA A 185 7.96 -7.48 -15.60
CA ALA A 185 7.45 -8.02 -16.86
C ALA A 185 7.78 -9.50 -17.02
N LEU A 186 8.99 -9.92 -16.64
CA LEU A 186 9.39 -11.32 -16.62
C LEU A 186 8.52 -12.13 -15.64
N LEU A 187 8.28 -11.62 -14.44
CA LEU A 187 7.45 -12.29 -13.43
C LEU A 187 5.99 -12.41 -13.88
N PHE A 188 5.41 -11.40 -14.54
CA PHE A 188 4.08 -11.49 -15.13
C PHE A 188 4.03 -12.54 -16.26
N TRP A 189 5.06 -12.59 -17.10
CA TRP A 189 5.18 -13.61 -18.14
C TRP A 189 5.29 -15.03 -17.54
N LEU A 190 6.08 -15.22 -16.50
CA LEU A 190 6.19 -16.49 -15.76
C LEU A 190 4.85 -16.87 -15.12
N CYS A 191 4.18 -15.90 -14.49
CA CYS A 191 2.86 -16.10 -13.91
C CYS A 191 1.86 -16.56 -14.99
N PHE A 192 1.82 -15.88 -16.15
CA PHE A 192 1.02 -16.31 -17.30
C PHE A 192 1.37 -17.74 -17.77
N ARG A 193 2.67 -18.09 -17.81
CA ARG A 193 3.14 -19.40 -18.31
C ARG A 193 2.77 -20.55 -17.38
N TRP A 194 2.80 -20.32 -16.05
CA TRP A 194 2.61 -21.38 -15.05
C TRP A 194 1.17 -21.49 -14.56
N THR A 195 0.37 -20.44 -14.66
CA THR A 195 -1.04 -20.50 -14.22
C THR A 195 -1.95 -21.02 -15.32
N ARG A 196 -3.07 -21.66 -14.92
CA ARG A 196 -4.12 -22.12 -15.83
C ARG A 196 -5.48 -21.89 -15.22
N GLU A 197 -6.44 -21.39 -16.01
CA GLU A 197 -7.84 -21.32 -15.63
C GLU A 197 -8.48 -22.69 -15.82
N ARG A 198 -8.96 -23.28 -14.75
CA ARG A 198 -9.55 -24.63 -14.73
C ARG A 198 -11.07 -24.59 -14.62
N ILE A 199 -11.63 -23.52 -14.03
CA ILE A 199 -13.06 -23.33 -13.85
C ILE A 199 -13.56 -22.40 -14.94
N ARG A 200 -14.53 -22.86 -15.73
CA ARG A 200 -15.28 -22.00 -16.64
C ARG A 200 -16.48 -21.46 -15.88
N VAL A 201 -16.56 -20.16 -15.73
CA VAL A 201 -17.71 -19.49 -15.11
C VAL A 201 -18.77 -19.28 -16.19
N ASP A 202 -19.98 -19.80 -15.97
CA ASP A 202 -21.11 -19.60 -16.89
C ASP A 202 -21.59 -18.15 -16.84
N ASP A 203 -21.84 -17.59 -18.03
CA ASP A 203 -22.29 -16.20 -18.21
C ASP A 203 -23.64 -15.91 -17.55
N ALA A 204 -24.48 -16.93 -17.35
CA ALA A 204 -25.79 -16.81 -16.72
C ALA A 204 -25.73 -16.44 -15.22
N GLN A 205 -24.67 -16.86 -14.52
CA GLN A 205 -24.52 -16.57 -13.07
C GLN A 205 -24.06 -15.13 -12.79
N LEU A 206 -23.56 -14.42 -13.79
CA LEU A 206 -23.09 -13.02 -13.66
C LEU A 206 -24.23 -12.00 -13.76
N ALA A 207 -25.43 -12.41 -14.21
CA ALA A 207 -26.54 -11.51 -14.56
C ALA A 207 -27.59 -11.28 -13.46
N GLU A 208 -27.64 -12.06 -12.38
CA GLU A 208 -28.78 -12.10 -11.44
C GLU A 208 -28.70 -11.21 -10.19
N GLY A 209 -27.84 -10.21 -10.16
CA GLY A 209 -27.76 -9.28 -9.02
C GLY A 209 -28.19 -7.86 -9.34
N SER A 210 -29.25 -7.33 -8.71
CA SER A 210 -29.51 -5.89 -8.73
C SER A 210 -28.47 -5.18 -7.86
N VAL A 211 -27.32 -4.81 -8.46
CA VAL A 211 -26.20 -4.10 -7.84
C VAL A 211 -26.68 -2.88 -7.01
N GLY A 212 -27.70 -2.17 -7.52
CA GLY A 212 -28.25 -1.00 -6.81
C GLY A 212 -28.93 -1.35 -5.46
N ARG A 213 -29.58 -2.52 -5.32
CA ARG A 213 -30.17 -2.96 -4.06
C ARG A 213 -29.11 -3.39 -3.05
N ASP A 214 -28.09 -4.09 -3.52
CA ASP A 214 -26.99 -4.53 -2.67
C ASP A 214 -26.17 -3.34 -2.17
N LEU A 215 -25.93 -2.34 -3.02
CA LEU A 215 -25.26 -1.08 -2.66
C LEU A 215 -26.08 -0.31 -1.61
N LYS A 216 -27.41 -0.23 -1.77
CA LYS A 216 -28.32 0.42 -0.80
C LYS A 216 -28.34 -0.33 0.55
N SER A 217 -28.29 -1.67 0.53
CA SER A 217 -28.19 -2.49 1.73
C SER A 217 -26.87 -2.27 2.45
N LEU A 218 -25.76 -2.24 1.70
CA LEU A 218 -24.42 -2.00 2.24
C LEU A 218 -24.30 -0.58 2.84
N ALA A 219 -24.85 0.43 2.17
CA ALA A 219 -24.86 1.81 2.68
C ALA A 219 -25.59 1.95 4.02
N ARG A 220 -26.53 1.02 4.35
CA ARG A 220 -27.24 0.96 5.64
C ARG A 220 -26.56 0.04 6.65
N ASN A 221 -25.42 -0.55 6.31
CA ASN A 221 -24.70 -1.48 7.18
C ASN A 221 -23.69 -0.72 8.05
N ALA A 222 -24.06 -0.39 9.30
CA ALA A 222 -23.18 0.33 10.22
C ALA A 222 -21.84 -0.36 10.51
N PRO A 223 -21.78 -1.70 10.73
CA PRO A 223 -20.51 -2.42 10.83
C PRO A 223 -19.56 -2.19 9.66
N TRP A 224 -20.08 -2.11 8.45
CA TRP A 224 -19.29 -1.86 7.26
C TRP A 224 -18.65 -0.45 7.26
N TRP A 225 -19.41 0.59 7.62
CA TRP A 225 -18.88 1.95 7.74
C TRP A 225 -17.78 2.06 8.78
N ILE A 226 -17.95 1.37 9.92
CA ILE A 226 -16.93 1.34 10.98
C ILE A 226 -15.63 0.72 10.47
N LEU A 227 -15.70 -0.41 9.77
CA LEU A 227 -14.48 -1.03 9.21
C LEU A 227 -13.89 -0.23 8.04
N LEU A 228 -14.71 0.46 7.27
CA LEU A 228 -14.22 1.36 6.21
C LEU A 228 -13.39 2.50 6.83
N VAL A 229 -13.91 3.18 7.84
CA VAL A 229 -13.19 4.24 8.55
C VAL A 229 -11.93 3.71 9.23
N ALA A 230 -12.02 2.57 9.91
CA ALA A 230 -10.86 1.93 10.54
C ALA A 230 -9.78 1.56 9.52
N GLY A 231 -10.16 0.97 8.39
CA GLY A 231 -9.25 0.61 7.31
C GLY A 231 -8.55 1.82 6.69
N VAL A 232 -9.31 2.89 6.41
CA VAL A 232 -8.73 4.15 5.92
C VAL A 232 -7.74 4.73 6.94
N ALA A 233 -8.10 4.77 8.23
CA ALA A 233 -7.26 5.31 9.29
C ALA A 233 -5.94 4.53 9.47
N VAL A 234 -5.98 3.18 9.40
CA VAL A 234 -4.79 2.31 9.45
C VAL A 234 -3.86 2.61 8.29
N LEU A 235 -4.39 2.76 7.09
CA LEU A 235 -3.54 2.98 5.91
C LEU A 235 -3.06 4.42 5.80
N LEU A 236 -3.85 5.38 6.29
CA LEU A 236 -3.41 6.76 6.48
C LEU A 236 -2.18 6.82 7.40
N PHE A 237 -2.25 6.17 8.56
CA PHE A 237 -1.14 6.06 9.49
C PHE A 237 0.12 5.47 8.82
N ASN A 238 -0.01 4.30 8.17
CA ASN A 238 1.11 3.65 7.50
C ASN A 238 1.69 4.53 6.39
N SER A 239 0.83 5.14 5.57
CA SER A 239 1.24 5.95 4.43
C SER A 239 1.99 7.22 4.84
N ILE A 240 1.54 7.92 5.89
CA ILE A 240 2.23 9.10 6.41
C ILE A 240 3.61 8.70 6.93
N ARG A 241 3.69 7.67 7.78
CA ARG A 241 4.94 7.22 8.39
C ARG A 241 5.96 6.76 7.35
N ASP A 242 5.55 5.88 6.44
CA ASP A 242 6.43 5.36 5.39
C ASP A 242 6.80 6.44 4.36
N GLY A 243 5.88 7.37 4.08
CA GLY A 243 6.09 8.48 3.16
C GLY A 243 7.11 9.49 3.66
N VAL A 244 7.10 9.80 4.97
CA VAL A 244 8.01 10.76 5.57
C VAL A 244 9.34 10.14 6.01
N ALA A 245 9.45 8.80 6.11
CA ALA A 245 10.62 8.13 6.67
C ALA A 245 11.93 8.56 5.99
N ILE A 246 11.96 8.65 4.65
CA ILE A 246 13.17 9.03 3.92
C ILE A 246 13.55 10.48 4.25
N PHE A 247 12.59 11.41 4.27
CA PHE A 247 12.82 12.80 4.66
C PHE A 247 13.35 12.92 6.10
N TYR A 248 12.82 12.11 7.01
CA TYR A 248 13.29 12.05 8.40
C TYR A 248 14.76 11.67 8.49
N PHE A 249 15.19 10.62 7.78
CA PHE A 249 16.59 10.19 7.79
C PHE A 249 17.51 11.13 6.98
N THR A 250 17.02 11.73 5.90
CA THR A 250 17.80 12.64 5.06
C THR A 250 17.99 14.02 5.72
N ASP A 251 16.91 14.60 6.24
CA ASP A 251 16.91 16.01 6.62
C ASP A 251 17.04 16.22 8.15
N TYR A 252 16.57 15.28 8.99
CA TYR A 252 16.67 15.36 10.46
C TYR A 252 17.83 14.56 11.01
N VAL A 253 17.93 13.26 10.71
CA VAL A 253 19.04 12.41 11.21
C VAL A 253 20.34 12.76 10.51
N ARG A 254 20.29 13.20 9.26
CA ARG A 254 21.44 13.64 8.42
C ARG A 254 22.60 12.66 8.46
N SER A 255 22.33 11.37 8.45
CA SER A 255 23.39 10.38 8.48
C SER A 255 23.87 10.03 7.10
N ALA A 256 25.14 10.24 6.84
CA ALA A 256 25.88 9.78 5.66
C ALA A 256 26.12 8.26 5.66
N TYR A 257 25.71 7.55 6.72
CA TYR A 257 25.99 6.13 6.88
C TYR A 257 25.32 5.31 5.78
N LYS A 258 26.13 4.59 5.02
CA LYS A 258 25.70 3.53 4.09
C LYS A 258 26.25 2.21 4.55
N LEU A 259 25.45 1.16 4.48
CA LEU A 259 25.91 -0.19 4.83
C LEU A 259 27.01 -0.60 3.82
N PRO A 260 28.21 -0.99 4.29
CA PRO A 260 29.29 -1.44 3.39
C PRO A 260 28.80 -2.55 2.47
N HIS A 261 29.23 -2.55 1.23
CA HIS A 261 28.91 -3.52 0.18
C HIS A 261 27.44 -3.52 -0.36
N LEU A 262 26.47 -3.00 0.37
CA LEU A 262 25.07 -3.01 -0.04
C LEU A 262 24.54 -1.62 -0.45
N GLY A 263 25.23 -0.55 -0.09
CA GLY A 263 24.83 0.81 -0.41
C GLY A 263 23.52 1.30 0.24
N TRP A 264 22.95 0.54 1.20
CA TRP A 264 21.69 0.91 1.84
C TRP A 264 21.88 2.03 2.86
N THR A 265 21.03 3.05 2.75
CA THR A 265 20.97 4.13 3.76
C THR A 265 20.21 3.67 5.00
N LEU A 266 20.30 4.45 6.08
CA LEU A 266 19.49 4.23 7.28
C LEU A 266 17.99 4.28 6.98
N GLY A 267 17.54 5.17 6.09
CA GLY A 267 16.14 5.24 5.66
C GLY A 267 15.66 3.95 4.97
N THR A 268 16.51 3.38 4.11
CA THR A 268 16.24 2.08 3.47
C THR A 268 16.17 0.96 4.49
N LEU A 269 17.14 0.90 5.42
CA LEU A 269 17.14 -0.10 6.49
C LEU A 269 15.91 0.01 7.39
N TYR A 270 15.47 1.23 7.70
CA TYR A 270 14.26 1.50 8.46
C TYR A 270 13.01 0.94 7.76
N LEU A 271 12.86 1.17 6.46
CA LEU A 271 11.74 0.64 5.68
C LEU A 271 11.79 -0.89 5.55
N LEU A 272 12.98 -1.47 5.35
CA LEU A 272 13.18 -2.93 5.31
C LEU A 272 12.78 -3.58 6.64
N LEU A 273 13.25 -3.01 7.76
CA LEU A 273 12.88 -3.49 9.09
C LEU A 273 11.37 -3.39 9.34
N GLY A 274 10.75 -2.33 8.81
CA GLY A 274 9.29 -2.16 8.84
C GLY A 274 8.55 -3.29 8.12
N GLN A 275 9.01 -3.70 6.94
CA GLN A 275 8.41 -4.83 6.21
C GLN A 275 8.57 -6.16 6.96
N LEU A 276 9.75 -6.42 7.52
CA LEU A 276 9.98 -7.61 8.34
C LEU A 276 9.10 -7.61 9.60
N GLY A 277 8.97 -6.45 10.26
CA GLY A 277 8.08 -6.27 11.40
C GLY A 277 6.60 -6.55 11.02
N ASN A 278 6.13 -6.02 9.89
CA ASN A 278 4.78 -6.30 9.40
C ASN A 278 4.57 -7.81 9.15
N MET A 279 5.53 -8.50 8.54
CA MET A 279 5.43 -9.96 8.34
C MET A 279 5.33 -10.72 9.67
N ALA A 280 6.13 -10.34 10.67
CA ALA A 280 6.04 -10.92 12.01
C ALA A 280 4.67 -10.62 12.66
N GLY A 281 4.15 -9.40 12.50
CA GLY A 281 2.82 -9.01 12.96
C GLY A 281 1.69 -9.85 12.35
N VAL A 282 1.76 -10.12 11.04
CA VAL A 282 0.81 -11.01 10.36
C VAL A 282 0.80 -12.41 11.00
N ALA A 283 1.95 -12.97 11.33
CA ALA A 283 2.03 -14.27 12.01
C ALA A 283 1.44 -14.23 13.43
N LEU A 284 1.53 -13.10 14.12
CA LEU A 284 0.97 -12.90 15.45
C LEU A 284 -0.55 -12.61 15.46
N ALA A 285 -1.14 -12.25 14.33
CA ALA A 285 -2.55 -11.86 14.25
C ALA A 285 -3.50 -12.98 14.71
N VAL A 286 -3.28 -14.21 14.24
CA VAL A 286 -4.14 -15.37 14.58
C VAL A 286 -4.05 -15.73 16.06
N PRO A 287 -2.87 -15.97 16.67
CA PRO A 287 -2.78 -16.32 18.09
C PRO A 287 -3.26 -15.19 19.01
N LEU A 288 -3.09 -13.92 18.62
CA LEU A 288 -3.60 -12.81 19.41
C LEU A 288 -5.13 -12.73 19.36
N ALA A 289 -5.71 -12.88 18.16
CA ALA A 289 -7.17 -12.92 17.99
C ALA A 289 -7.81 -14.09 18.73
N ALA A 290 -7.14 -15.25 18.79
CA ALA A 290 -7.64 -16.42 19.53
C ALA A 290 -7.71 -16.17 21.06
N ARG A 291 -6.87 -15.27 21.61
CA ARG A 291 -6.85 -14.97 23.04
C ARG A 291 -7.82 -13.87 23.47
N ILE A 292 -7.88 -12.78 22.73
CA ILE A 292 -8.60 -11.55 23.12
C ILE A 292 -9.67 -11.13 22.09
N GLY A 293 -9.94 -11.97 21.10
CA GLY A 293 -10.87 -11.70 20.03
C GLY A 293 -10.33 -10.79 18.94
N LYS A 294 -10.92 -10.84 17.74
CA LYS A 294 -10.51 -10.02 16.60
C LYS A 294 -10.56 -8.52 16.93
N LYS A 295 -11.68 -8.07 17.52
CA LYS A 295 -11.91 -6.68 17.93
C LYS A 295 -10.87 -6.22 18.96
N GLY A 296 -10.64 -7.02 20.00
CA GLY A 296 -9.66 -6.73 21.05
C GLY A 296 -8.24 -6.69 20.54
N ALA A 297 -7.86 -7.66 19.69
CA ALA A 297 -6.54 -7.73 19.07
C ALA A 297 -6.26 -6.53 18.17
N PHE A 298 -7.24 -6.11 17.35
CA PHE A 298 -7.13 -4.92 16.52
C PHE A 298 -6.93 -3.65 17.37
N ALA A 299 -7.80 -3.43 18.36
CA ALA A 299 -7.73 -2.24 19.21
C ALA A 299 -6.44 -2.18 20.03
N ALA A 300 -5.99 -3.32 20.59
CA ALA A 300 -4.74 -3.41 21.34
C ALA A 300 -3.51 -3.14 20.44
N ALA A 301 -3.48 -3.71 19.23
CA ALA A 301 -2.39 -3.48 18.29
C ALA A 301 -2.31 -2.01 17.86
N MET A 302 -3.44 -1.38 17.52
CA MET A 302 -3.47 0.04 17.16
C MET A 302 -3.16 0.95 18.35
N GLY A 303 -3.64 0.62 19.55
CA GLY A 303 -3.29 1.34 20.78
C GLY A 303 -1.79 1.28 21.08
N ALA A 304 -1.19 0.09 20.97
CA ALA A 304 0.25 -0.09 21.11
C ALA A 304 1.04 0.70 20.06
N ALA A 305 0.62 0.63 18.77
CA ALA A 305 1.24 1.40 17.70
C ALA A 305 1.16 2.92 17.95
N ALA A 306 0.03 3.42 18.48
CA ALA A 306 -0.13 4.83 18.82
C ALA A 306 0.87 5.26 19.92
N VAL A 307 0.90 4.52 21.02
CA VAL A 307 1.81 4.82 22.15
C VAL A 307 3.26 4.79 21.70
N LEU A 308 3.67 3.73 21.00
CA LEU A 308 5.04 3.57 20.49
C LEU A 308 5.41 4.69 19.49
N SER A 309 4.46 5.12 18.64
CA SER A 309 4.70 6.20 17.68
C SER A 309 4.98 7.54 18.37
N LEU A 310 4.37 7.83 19.51
CA LEU A 310 4.60 9.09 20.24
C LEU A 310 6.05 9.20 20.73
N PHE A 311 6.70 8.08 21.06
CA PHE A 311 8.09 8.10 21.52
C PHE A 311 9.08 8.59 20.45
N PHE A 312 8.76 8.43 19.14
CA PHE A 312 9.62 8.96 18.07
C PHE A 312 9.87 10.47 18.18
N PHE A 313 8.92 11.22 18.73
CA PHE A 313 9.08 12.66 18.90
C PHE A 313 10.20 13.06 19.87
N ARG A 314 10.50 12.21 20.86
CA ARG A 314 11.50 12.48 21.88
C ARG A 314 12.90 12.03 21.50
N LEU A 315 13.02 11.19 20.46
CA LEU A 315 14.30 10.64 20.07
C LEU A 315 15.17 11.68 19.35
N GLU A 316 16.46 11.66 19.71
CA GLU A 316 17.49 12.43 19.06
C GLU A 316 18.11 11.66 17.88
N PRO A 317 18.73 12.37 16.89
CA PRO A 317 19.39 11.74 15.76
C PRO A 317 20.48 10.72 16.11
N SER A 318 21.09 10.86 17.29
CA SER A 318 22.13 9.97 17.84
C SER A 318 21.59 8.63 18.34
N GLU A 319 20.29 8.54 18.65
CA GLU A 319 19.65 7.38 19.29
C GLU A 319 19.14 6.36 18.29
N LEU A 320 19.96 6.00 17.28
CA LEU A 320 19.59 5.10 16.19
C LEU A 320 19.06 3.76 16.67
N GLY A 321 19.64 3.18 17.72
CA GLY A 321 19.18 1.91 18.27
C GLY A 321 17.71 1.93 18.70
N TRP A 322 17.29 2.99 19.38
CA TRP A 322 15.90 3.18 19.78
C TRP A 322 14.98 3.48 18.60
N LEU A 323 15.45 4.24 17.60
CA LEU A 323 14.69 4.49 16.36
C LEU A 323 14.34 3.18 15.65
N PHE A 324 15.32 2.28 15.50
CA PHE A 324 15.10 0.99 14.85
C PHE A 324 14.27 0.03 15.72
N ALA A 325 14.47 0.01 17.02
CA ALA A 325 13.69 -0.80 17.95
C ALA A 325 12.20 -0.41 17.94
N LEU A 326 11.91 0.90 18.01
CA LEU A 326 10.54 1.40 17.90
C LEU A 326 9.92 1.10 16.55
N GLN A 327 10.69 1.22 15.45
CA GLN A 327 10.21 0.85 14.12
C GLN A 327 9.78 -0.61 14.07
N ALA A 328 10.60 -1.53 14.57
CA ALA A 328 10.26 -2.95 14.60
C ALA A 328 8.96 -3.19 15.38
N LEU A 329 8.83 -2.63 16.58
CA LEU A 329 7.67 -2.81 17.45
C LEU A 329 6.38 -2.21 16.84
N VAL A 330 6.45 -0.99 16.30
CA VAL A 330 5.30 -0.33 15.64
C VAL A 330 4.88 -1.13 14.41
N SER A 331 5.84 -1.62 13.63
CA SER A 331 5.53 -2.40 12.42
C SER A 331 4.95 -3.78 12.74
N VAL A 332 5.41 -4.44 13.80
CA VAL A 332 4.77 -5.67 14.30
C VAL A 332 3.32 -5.40 14.70
N ALA A 333 3.06 -4.34 15.45
CA ALA A 333 1.70 -3.95 15.82
C ALA A 333 0.83 -3.65 14.59
N ALA A 334 1.34 -2.89 13.62
CA ALA A 334 0.64 -2.57 12.37
C ALA A 334 0.34 -3.83 11.54
N GLY A 335 1.29 -4.78 11.49
CA GLY A 335 1.16 -6.03 10.74
C GLY A 335 0.05 -6.96 11.24
N VAL A 336 -0.27 -6.90 12.55
CA VAL A 336 -1.40 -7.66 13.14
C VAL A 336 -2.74 -7.25 12.53
N VAL A 337 -2.89 -5.99 12.13
CA VAL A 337 -4.18 -5.39 11.83
C VAL A 337 -4.76 -5.80 10.49
N LEU A 338 -3.93 -5.88 9.43
CA LEU A 338 -4.44 -6.16 8.08
C LEU A 338 -5.15 -7.52 7.96
N PRO A 339 -4.61 -8.65 8.46
CA PRO A 339 -5.32 -9.92 8.45
C PRO A 339 -6.63 -9.90 9.23
N LEU A 340 -6.64 -9.19 10.37
CA LEU A 340 -7.85 -9.05 11.19
C LEU A 340 -8.92 -8.24 10.45
N LEU A 341 -8.54 -7.16 9.79
CA LEU A 341 -9.44 -6.33 8.99
C LEU A 341 -10.13 -7.16 7.90
N TRP A 342 -9.37 -7.96 7.15
CA TRP A 342 -9.91 -8.84 6.12
C TRP A 342 -10.86 -9.91 6.71
N SER A 343 -10.49 -10.48 7.85
CA SER A 343 -11.36 -11.44 8.56
C SER A 343 -12.65 -10.80 9.04
N MET A 344 -12.61 -9.55 9.53
CA MET A 344 -13.81 -8.82 9.97
C MET A 344 -14.69 -8.41 8.79
N TYR A 345 -14.16 -8.18 7.59
CA TYR A 345 -14.98 -8.01 6.39
C TYR A 345 -15.73 -9.29 6.01
N ALA A 346 -15.13 -10.47 6.21
CA ALA A 346 -15.84 -11.73 6.03
C ALA A 346 -17.00 -11.87 7.04
N ASP A 347 -16.80 -11.42 8.29
CA ASP A 347 -17.88 -11.40 9.30
C ASP A 347 -19.03 -10.46 8.87
N ILE A 348 -18.75 -9.36 8.16
CA ILE A 348 -19.81 -8.49 7.59
C ILE A 348 -20.58 -9.20 6.48
N VAL A 349 -19.94 -10.04 5.68
CA VAL A 349 -20.63 -10.84 4.66
C VAL A 349 -21.67 -11.75 5.31
N ASP A 350 -21.27 -12.47 6.36
CA ASP A 350 -22.17 -13.37 7.08
C ASP A 350 -23.28 -12.59 7.82
N TYR A 351 -22.95 -11.44 8.41
CA TYR A 351 -23.95 -10.56 9.03
C TYR A 351 -24.96 -10.01 8.01
N GLU A 352 -24.52 -9.64 6.80
CA GLU A 352 -25.44 -9.14 5.76
C GLU A 352 -26.36 -10.27 5.25
N GLU A 353 -25.81 -11.49 5.08
CA GLU A 353 -26.63 -12.67 4.75
C GLU A 353 -27.70 -12.95 5.83
N TYR A 354 -27.31 -12.87 7.10
CA TYR A 354 -28.24 -13.02 8.23
C TYR A 354 -29.35 -11.98 8.23
N ARG A 355 -29.01 -10.71 7.94
CA ARG A 355 -29.94 -9.56 7.98
C ARG A 355 -30.85 -9.48 6.76
N SER A 356 -30.31 -9.68 5.57
CA SER A 356 -31.00 -9.41 4.30
C SER A 356 -31.38 -10.68 3.52
N GLY A 357 -30.90 -11.85 3.96
CA GLY A 357 -31.03 -13.11 3.20
C GLY A 357 -30.14 -13.15 1.95
N ARG A 358 -29.27 -12.16 1.72
CA ARG A 358 -28.39 -12.05 0.57
C ARG A 358 -26.94 -12.02 1.00
N ARG A 359 -26.09 -12.60 0.16
CA ARG A 359 -24.64 -12.69 0.42
C ARG A 359 -23.84 -11.88 -0.61
N PRO A 360 -23.77 -10.54 -0.50
CA PRO A 360 -23.08 -9.68 -1.47
C PRO A 360 -21.56 -9.70 -1.24
N THR A 361 -20.94 -10.87 -1.32
CA THR A 361 -19.52 -11.10 -1.00
C THR A 361 -18.61 -10.21 -1.85
N GLY A 362 -18.83 -10.18 -3.17
CA GLY A 362 -18.02 -9.39 -4.08
C GLY A 362 -18.07 -7.90 -3.78
N LEU A 363 -19.26 -7.35 -3.47
CA LEU A 363 -19.43 -5.94 -3.16
C LEU A 363 -18.73 -5.55 -1.85
N ILE A 364 -18.81 -6.38 -0.80
CA ILE A 364 -18.17 -6.10 0.48
C ILE A 364 -16.64 -6.14 0.35
N PHE A 365 -16.09 -7.15 -0.34
CA PHE A 365 -14.64 -7.24 -0.52
C PHE A 365 -14.09 -6.20 -1.50
N SER A 366 -14.83 -5.82 -2.55
CA SER A 366 -14.43 -4.73 -3.44
C SER A 366 -14.41 -3.38 -2.73
N SER A 367 -15.40 -3.11 -1.87
CA SER A 367 -15.42 -1.90 -1.04
C SER A 367 -14.27 -1.86 -0.01
N SER A 368 -13.85 -3.02 0.51
CA SER A 368 -12.64 -3.15 1.31
C SER A 368 -11.38 -2.73 0.53
N SER A 369 -11.23 -3.23 -0.69
CA SER A 369 -10.12 -2.83 -1.56
C SER A 369 -10.14 -1.33 -1.86
N MET A 370 -11.32 -0.76 -2.12
CA MET A 370 -11.50 0.68 -2.31
C MET A 370 -11.07 1.48 -1.07
N SER A 371 -11.45 1.04 0.14
CA SER A 371 -11.05 1.71 1.38
C SER A 371 -9.52 1.73 1.56
N GLN A 372 -8.85 0.65 1.17
CA GLN A 372 -7.39 0.57 1.21
C GLN A 372 -6.75 1.53 0.21
N LYS A 373 -7.23 1.59 -1.02
CA LYS A 373 -6.74 2.54 -2.02
C LYS A 373 -6.93 3.99 -1.58
N LEU A 374 -8.10 4.32 -1.00
CA LEU A 374 -8.38 5.64 -0.44
C LEU A 374 -7.45 5.96 0.74
N GLY A 375 -7.21 5.02 1.64
CA GLY A 375 -6.30 5.20 2.77
C GLY A 375 -4.87 5.53 2.33
N TRP A 376 -4.32 4.81 1.37
CA TRP A 376 -3.02 5.11 0.79
C TRP A 376 -2.99 6.47 0.06
N ALA A 377 -4.05 6.79 -0.69
CA ALA A 377 -4.16 8.04 -1.41
C ALA A 377 -4.22 9.25 -0.47
N LEU A 378 -5.11 9.19 0.52
CA LEU A 378 -5.23 10.23 1.54
C LEU A 378 -3.93 10.38 2.32
N GLY A 379 -3.28 9.26 2.68
CA GLY A 379 -2.02 9.30 3.39
C GLY A 379 -0.90 9.98 2.59
N GLY A 380 -0.76 9.67 1.32
CA GLY A 380 0.19 10.34 0.43
C GLY A 380 -0.11 11.83 0.24
N ALA A 381 -1.39 12.18 0.05
CA ALA A 381 -1.83 13.57 -0.07
C ALA A 381 -1.57 14.36 1.22
N VAL A 382 -2.00 13.82 2.36
CA VAL A 382 -1.81 14.45 3.69
C VAL A 382 -0.33 14.63 3.99
N THR A 383 0.52 13.65 3.66
CA THR A 383 1.98 13.78 3.83
C THR A 383 2.52 14.95 3.00
N GLY A 384 2.14 15.06 1.73
CA GLY A 384 2.57 16.17 0.87
C GLY A 384 2.06 17.54 1.34
N TRP A 385 0.80 17.61 1.77
CA TRP A 385 0.21 18.87 2.28
C TRP A 385 0.82 19.28 3.63
N LEU A 386 1.10 18.33 4.51
CA LEU A 386 1.76 18.62 5.80
C LEU A 386 3.19 19.11 5.58
N LEU A 387 3.96 18.47 4.69
CA LEU A 387 5.29 18.97 4.33
C LEU A 387 5.23 20.43 3.85
N ALA A 388 4.30 20.74 2.95
CA ALA A 388 4.12 22.11 2.46
C ALA A 388 3.66 23.08 3.56
N ALA A 389 2.71 22.68 4.42
CA ALA A 389 2.19 23.50 5.52
C ALA A 389 3.27 23.84 6.56
N PHE A 390 4.23 22.95 6.79
CA PHE A 390 5.40 23.20 7.64
C PHE A 390 6.57 23.87 6.89
N GLY A 391 6.34 24.39 5.68
CA GLY A 391 7.34 25.16 4.93
C GLY A 391 8.53 24.33 4.44
N TYR A 392 8.31 23.03 4.13
CA TYR A 392 9.36 22.18 3.56
C TYR A 392 9.73 22.66 2.15
N ASP A 393 10.97 23.06 1.96
CA ASP A 393 11.50 23.51 0.68
C ASP A 393 12.33 22.41 0.02
N GLN A 394 11.87 21.93 -1.15
CA GLN A 394 12.55 20.88 -1.90
C GLN A 394 13.92 21.30 -2.43
N SER A 395 14.15 22.60 -2.61
CA SER A 395 15.39 23.15 -3.16
C SER A 395 16.41 23.54 -2.08
N ALA A 396 15.98 23.63 -0.82
CA ALA A 396 16.85 24.00 0.27
C ALA A 396 17.81 22.88 0.64
N ALA A 397 19.08 23.23 0.75
CA ALA A 397 20.14 22.32 1.23
C ALA A 397 19.96 21.98 2.72
N VAL A 398 19.47 22.93 3.50
CA VAL A 398 19.14 22.77 4.92
C VAL A 398 17.70 23.22 5.12
N GLN A 399 16.89 22.35 5.71
CA GLN A 399 15.51 22.66 6.01
C GLN A 399 15.39 23.60 7.21
N SER A 400 14.32 24.43 7.22
CA SER A 400 14.01 25.28 8.35
C SER A 400 13.69 24.44 9.61
N GLY A 401 13.85 25.04 10.78
CA GLY A 401 13.48 24.36 12.04
C GLY A 401 12.00 23.97 12.08
N GLU A 402 11.13 24.74 11.44
CA GLU A 402 9.70 24.47 11.34
C GLU A 402 9.42 23.25 10.43
N ALA A 403 10.09 23.15 9.29
CA ALA A 403 9.99 21.98 8.41
C ALA A 403 10.47 20.70 9.10
N ILE A 404 11.59 20.76 9.83
CA ILE A 404 12.09 19.63 10.62
C ILE A 404 11.12 19.24 11.74
N ALA A 405 10.53 20.19 12.44
CA ALA A 405 9.49 19.92 13.42
C ALA A 405 8.28 19.22 12.78
N GLY A 406 7.85 19.67 11.59
CA GLY A 406 6.82 19.02 10.80
C GLY A 406 7.15 17.57 10.46
N VAL A 407 8.37 17.28 9.98
CA VAL A 407 8.84 15.92 9.67
C VAL A 407 8.83 15.03 10.94
N ARG A 408 9.25 15.55 12.10
CA ARG A 408 9.19 14.84 13.38
C ARG A 408 7.74 14.55 13.83
N LEU A 409 6.84 15.51 13.66
CA LEU A 409 5.41 15.33 13.95
C LEU A 409 4.76 14.28 13.05
N MET A 410 5.10 14.26 11.75
CA MET A 410 4.63 13.25 10.81
C MET A 410 5.20 11.85 11.06
N MET A 411 6.31 11.75 11.78
CA MET A 411 6.88 10.47 12.21
C MET A 411 6.26 9.97 13.52
N SER A 412 5.60 10.84 14.31
CA SER A 412 5.14 10.58 15.68
C SER A 412 3.64 10.83 15.88
N TRP A 413 3.25 12.10 16.04
CA TRP A 413 1.89 12.49 16.47
C TRP A 413 0.81 12.22 15.42
N PHE A 414 1.06 12.52 14.15
CA PHE A 414 0.07 12.28 13.10
C PHE A 414 -0.20 10.78 12.90
N PRO A 415 0.81 9.90 12.83
CA PRO A 415 0.59 8.46 12.84
C PRO A 415 -0.14 7.96 14.09
N ALA A 416 0.23 8.48 15.28
CA ALA A 416 -0.44 8.12 16.53
C ALA A 416 -1.94 8.48 16.51
N ALA A 417 -2.29 9.66 16.00
CA ALA A 417 -3.69 10.08 15.84
C ALA A 417 -4.46 9.13 14.88
N GLY A 418 -3.86 8.72 13.77
CA GLY A 418 -4.42 7.73 12.86
C GLY A 418 -4.67 6.37 13.53
N CYS A 419 -3.70 5.89 14.31
CA CYS A 419 -3.84 4.66 15.09
C CYS A 419 -4.97 4.77 16.14
N LEU A 420 -5.06 5.88 16.86
CA LEU A 420 -6.12 6.10 17.86
C LEU A 420 -7.49 6.17 17.19
N LEU A 421 -7.60 6.83 16.03
CA LEU A 421 -8.84 6.86 15.26
C LEU A 421 -9.28 5.46 14.83
N ALA A 422 -8.34 4.64 14.34
CA ALA A 422 -8.60 3.26 13.95
C ALA A 422 -9.04 2.41 15.15
N ALA A 423 -8.33 2.51 16.29
CA ALA A 423 -8.67 1.81 17.52
C ALA A 423 -10.06 2.23 18.02
N ALA A 424 -10.33 3.54 18.08
CA ALA A 424 -11.62 4.08 18.51
C ALA A 424 -12.76 3.59 17.59
N ALA A 425 -12.57 3.63 16.26
CA ALA A 425 -13.57 3.15 15.32
C ALA A 425 -13.94 1.68 15.59
N VAL A 426 -12.94 0.82 15.78
CA VAL A 426 -13.18 -0.62 16.03
C VAL A 426 -13.79 -0.88 17.40
N LEU A 427 -13.58 -0.02 18.40
CA LEU A 427 -14.28 -0.16 19.70
C LEU A 427 -15.79 -0.02 19.56
N PHE A 428 -16.29 0.72 18.56
CA PHE A 428 -17.72 0.79 18.24
C PHE A 428 -18.22 -0.36 17.34
N TYR A 429 -17.33 -1.25 16.88
CA TYR A 429 -17.71 -2.38 16.03
C TYR A 429 -18.60 -3.36 16.81
N PRO A 430 -19.84 -3.62 16.33
CA PRO A 430 -20.84 -4.36 17.14
C PRO A 430 -20.77 -5.88 16.96
N LEU A 431 -19.97 -6.38 15.99
CA LEU A 431 -19.90 -7.82 15.70
C LEU A 431 -18.71 -8.45 16.47
N GLY A 432 -18.91 -8.63 17.79
CA GLY A 432 -17.98 -9.39 18.62
C GLY A 432 -18.15 -10.91 18.42
N GLU A 433 -17.17 -11.70 18.88
CA GLU A 433 -17.12 -13.16 18.68
C GLU A 433 -18.42 -13.87 19.08
N LYS A 434 -18.93 -13.62 20.29
CA LYS A 434 -20.18 -14.24 20.76
C LYS A 434 -21.38 -13.97 19.83
N ARG A 435 -21.43 -12.79 19.22
CA ARG A 435 -22.49 -12.42 18.28
C ARG A 435 -22.30 -13.13 16.96
N MET A 436 -21.05 -13.21 16.48
CA MET A 436 -20.73 -13.91 15.23
C MET A 436 -20.97 -15.42 15.34
N GLU A 437 -20.65 -16.05 16.46
CA GLU A 437 -20.96 -17.46 16.71
C GLU A 437 -22.45 -17.74 16.59
N ARG A 438 -23.31 -16.88 17.18
CA ARG A 438 -24.77 -17.01 17.06
C ARG A 438 -25.25 -16.87 15.63
N ILE A 439 -24.74 -15.84 14.91
CA ILE A 439 -25.10 -15.61 13.50
C ILE A 439 -24.68 -16.79 12.63
N THR A 440 -23.47 -17.29 12.79
CA THR A 440 -22.95 -18.42 12.02
C THR A 440 -23.74 -19.71 12.31
N THR A 441 -24.07 -19.95 13.57
CA THR A 441 -24.90 -21.12 13.97
C THR A 441 -26.29 -21.05 13.33
N GLU A 442 -26.95 -19.90 13.39
CA GLU A 442 -28.25 -19.70 12.78
C GLU A 442 -28.24 -19.79 11.25
N LEU A 443 -27.25 -19.23 10.60
CA LEU A 443 -27.08 -19.38 9.15
C LEU A 443 -26.87 -20.85 8.74
N ASN A 444 -26.09 -21.60 9.52
CA ASN A 444 -25.86 -23.01 9.24
C ASN A 444 -27.16 -23.86 9.44
N LEU A 445 -28.01 -23.50 10.41
CA LEU A 445 -29.34 -24.13 10.57
C LEU A 445 -30.25 -23.82 9.38
N ARG A 446 -30.32 -22.55 8.95
CA ARG A 446 -31.11 -22.15 7.76
C ARG A 446 -30.67 -22.86 6.48
N ARG A 447 -29.37 -23.04 6.28
CA ARG A 447 -28.84 -23.76 5.12
C ARG A 447 -29.19 -25.24 5.11
N LYS A 448 -29.15 -25.91 6.29
CA LYS A 448 -29.55 -27.30 6.41
C LYS A 448 -31.08 -27.55 6.27
N THR A 449 -31.87 -26.53 6.53
CA THR A 449 -33.33 -26.63 6.36
C THR A 449 -33.78 -26.41 4.92
N ASN A 450 -32.90 -25.77 4.11
CA ASN A 450 -33.16 -25.50 2.68
C ASN A 450 -32.53 -26.56 1.75
N GLU A 451 -31.70 -27.47 2.27
CA GLU A 451 -31.24 -28.71 1.62
C GLU A 451 -32.21 -29.86 1.85
#